data_09d10b2b10583040bb70788e55a63382
#
_entry.id   09d10b2b10583040bb70788e55a63382
#
_cell.length_a   1.000
_cell.length_b   1.000
_cell.length_c   1.000
_cell.angle_alpha   90.00
_cell.angle_beta   90.00
_cell.angle_gamma   90.00
#
_symmetry.space_group_name_H-M   'P 1'
#
loop_
_entity.id
_entity.type
_entity.pdbx_description
1 polymer ?
#
loop_
_entity_poly.entity_id
_entity_poly.type
_entity_poly.pdbx_seq_one_letter_code
_entity_poly.pdbx_strand_id
1 'polypeptide(L)'
;MAEKKETAQKPKKASTKATAKAGSTKAPKQEKQPAKKVAKKPTMAQMKKVNALVIALSDASRRSRQDASHELAELAHVAPLAFEEHIDSLIDALYRPEAQTRWEVLDALAHLSEHFGDQVFKAFDAAEASLFDDDSATVRLAAFLFLCQYGATSAKHSDEAWPLLDEAVQCYHGDAEYHDMLQGLLALAHGTISKDVKKALSQRMKFDAENATGYIKQYSEEIVAATK
;
A
#
# COMPACT_ATOMS: atom_id res chain seq x y z
N MET A 1 15.90 -54.24 -49.10
CA MET A 1 16.87 -53.77 -50.12
C MET A 1 17.33 -52.40 -49.74
N ALA A 2 18.51 -52.41 -49.45
CA ALA A 2 19.73 -51.60 -49.69
C ALA A 2 19.76 -50.34 -48.82
N GLU A 3 20.54 -50.31 -47.80
CA GLU A 3 22.00 -50.23 -47.59
C GLU A 3 22.62 -48.85 -47.78
N LYS A 4 23.25 -48.42 -46.65
CA LYS A 4 24.59 -47.77 -46.51
C LYS A 4 24.66 -46.28 -46.90
N LYS A 5 25.34 -45.42 -46.17
CA LYS A 5 26.66 -45.49 -45.52
C LYS A 5 26.86 -44.31 -44.55
N GLU A 6 27.43 -44.64 -43.47
CA GLU A 6 28.33 -44.02 -42.53
C GLU A 6 29.44 -43.15 -43.13
N THR A 7 29.72 -41.99 -42.53
CA THR A 7 31.11 -41.54 -42.39
C THR A 7 31.27 -40.63 -41.15
N ALA A 8 32.08 -41.15 -40.25
CA ALA A 8 32.60 -40.46 -39.07
C ALA A 8 33.80 -39.59 -39.43
N GLN A 9 33.92 -38.44 -38.77
CA GLN A 9 35.26 -37.84 -38.55
C GLN A 9 35.31 -37.08 -37.22
N LYS A 10 36.17 -37.56 -36.33
CA LYS A 10 36.74 -36.95 -35.12
C LYS A 10 38.09 -36.30 -35.48
N PRO A 11 38.80 -35.69 -34.52
CA PRO A 11 38.67 -34.39 -33.84
C PRO A 11 39.91 -33.49 -34.08
N LYS A 12 39.87 -32.22 -33.70
CA LYS A 12 41.10 -31.45 -33.43
C LYS A 12 41.02 -30.70 -32.11
N LYS A 13 41.92 -31.06 -31.22
CA LYS A 13 42.30 -30.31 -30.00
C LYS A 13 43.04 -29.05 -30.41
N ALA A 14 42.77 -27.95 -29.72
CA ALA A 14 43.71 -26.88 -29.48
C ALA A 14 43.45 -26.28 -28.11
N SER A 15 44.46 -26.41 -27.29
CA SER A 15 44.67 -25.83 -25.97
C SER A 15 45.03 -24.35 -26.12
N THR A 16 44.48 -23.46 -25.23
CA THR A 16 45.28 -22.33 -24.69
C THR A 16 44.61 -21.70 -23.46
N LYS A 17 45.37 -21.83 -22.39
CA LYS A 17 45.63 -20.90 -21.25
C LYS A 17 44.51 -20.09 -20.60
N ALA A 18 44.32 -20.45 -19.34
CA ALA A 18 43.74 -19.66 -18.26
C ALA A 18 44.46 -18.32 -18.04
N THR A 19 43.68 -17.26 -17.84
CA THR A 19 44.07 -16.10 -17.04
C THR A 19 42.93 -15.77 -16.11
N ALA A 20 43.15 -16.06 -14.83
CA ALA A 20 42.29 -15.65 -13.73
C ALA A 20 42.37 -14.13 -13.57
N LYS A 21 41.23 -13.46 -13.64
CA LYS A 21 41.03 -12.09 -13.12
C LYS A 21 40.03 -12.16 -11.97
N ALA A 22 40.54 -11.94 -10.76
CA ALA A 22 39.80 -11.76 -9.57
C ALA A 22 38.87 -10.53 -9.75
N GLY A 23 37.55 -10.76 -9.84
CA GLY A 23 36.52 -9.75 -9.81
C GLY A 23 36.05 -9.57 -8.37
N SER A 24 36.42 -8.44 -7.79
CA SER A 24 35.96 -7.93 -6.50
C SER A 24 34.43 -7.90 -6.45
N THR A 25 33.84 -8.76 -5.62
CA THR A 25 32.41 -8.73 -5.26
C THR A 25 32.17 -7.53 -4.37
N LYS A 26 31.64 -6.45 -4.94
CA LYS A 26 31.06 -5.35 -4.17
C LYS A 26 29.82 -5.87 -3.46
N ALA A 27 29.83 -5.80 -2.12
CA ALA A 27 28.65 -6.01 -1.29
C ALA A 27 27.50 -5.08 -1.71
N PRO A 28 26.24 -5.54 -1.67
CA PRO A 28 25.09 -4.68 -1.97
C PRO A 28 25.05 -3.53 -0.97
N LYS A 29 24.98 -2.31 -1.51
CA LYS A 29 24.72 -1.10 -0.70
C LYS A 29 23.34 -1.29 -0.05
N GLN A 30 23.32 -1.29 1.29
CA GLN A 30 22.09 -1.07 2.05
C GLN A 30 21.48 0.26 1.59
N GLU A 31 20.34 0.20 0.94
CA GLU A 31 19.49 1.37 0.73
C GLU A 31 19.05 1.88 2.10
N LYS A 32 19.47 3.09 2.39
CA LYS A 32 19.04 3.81 3.59
C LYS A 32 17.53 4.02 3.47
N GLN A 33 16.78 3.55 4.46
CA GLN A 33 15.38 3.94 4.63
C GLN A 33 15.23 5.45 4.45
N PRO A 34 14.22 5.93 3.71
CA PRO A 34 13.98 7.35 3.57
C PRO A 34 13.74 7.95 4.96
N ALA A 35 14.53 8.95 5.32
CA ALA A 35 14.36 9.67 6.58
C ALA A 35 12.92 10.22 6.63
N LYS A 36 12.19 9.98 7.74
CA LYS A 36 10.85 10.55 7.98
C LYS A 36 10.91 12.05 7.69
N LYS A 37 10.18 12.50 6.69
CA LYS A 37 10.05 13.92 6.36
C LYS A 37 9.30 14.57 7.51
N VAL A 38 9.95 15.45 8.26
CA VAL A 38 9.27 16.26 9.27
C VAL A 38 8.24 17.13 8.55
N ALA A 39 6.96 16.93 8.86
CA ALA A 39 5.90 17.73 8.26
C ALA A 39 6.11 19.20 8.60
N LYS A 40 6.02 20.06 7.58
CA LYS A 40 6.14 21.51 7.76
C LYS A 40 4.90 22.03 8.48
N LYS A 41 5.08 23.04 9.36
CA LYS A 41 3.95 23.75 9.96
C LYS A 41 3.05 24.32 8.85
N PRO A 42 1.73 24.12 8.94
CA PRO A 42 0.81 24.63 7.93
C PRO A 42 0.79 26.18 7.94
N THR A 43 0.60 26.75 6.77
CA THR A 43 0.39 28.19 6.64
C THR A 43 -1.05 28.56 7.04
N MET A 44 -1.28 29.80 7.43
CA MET A 44 -2.63 30.32 7.72
C MET A 44 -3.59 30.18 6.51
N ALA A 45 -3.04 30.26 5.29
CA ALA A 45 -3.81 30.07 4.06
C ALA A 45 -4.30 28.61 3.93
N GLN A 46 -3.41 27.63 4.20
CA GLN A 46 -3.77 26.22 4.19
C GLN A 46 -4.80 25.87 5.25
N MET A 47 -4.65 26.34 6.48
CA MET A 47 -5.62 26.14 7.56
C MET A 47 -7.00 26.73 7.20
N LYS A 48 -7.05 27.96 6.68
CA LYS A 48 -8.31 28.56 6.22
C LYS A 48 -8.95 27.78 5.08
N LYS A 49 -8.12 27.28 4.14
CA LYS A 49 -8.61 26.46 3.00
C LYS A 49 -9.20 25.14 3.51
N VAL A 50 -8.50 24.42 4.37
CA VAL A 50 -8.99 23.16 4.96
C VAL A 50 -10.32 23.40 5.69
N ASN A 51 -10.41 24.44 6.53
CA ASN A 51 -11.66 24.77 7.23
C ASN A 51 -12.83 25.03 6.27
N ALA A 52 -12.63 25.79 5.20
CA ALA A 52 -13.67 26.06 4.21
C ALA A 52 -14.12 24.78 3.48
N LEU A 53 -13.19 23.91 3.11
CA LEU A 53 -13.47 22.66 2.44
C LEU A 53 -14.19 21.64 3.35
N VAL A 54 -13.79 21.57 4.63
CA VAL A 54 -14.48 20.73 5.62
C VAL A 54 -15.93 21.15 5.79
N ILE A 55 -16.21 22.45 5.82
CA ILE A 55 -17.60 22.96 5.83
C ILE A 55 -18.35 22.50 4.57
N ALA A 56 -17.70 22.54 3.41
CA ALA A 56 -18.28 22.13 2.14
C ALA A 56 -18.59 20.61 2.04
N LEU A 57 -17.95 19.75 2.84
CA LEU A 57 -18.32 18.33 2.97
C LEU A 57 -19.75 18.13 3.50
N SER A 58 -20.33 19.13 4.15
CA SER A 58 -21.70 19.11 4.66
C SER A 58 -22.69 19.87 3.75
N ASP A 59 -22.26 20.38 2.61
CA ASP A 59 -23.12 21.07 1.64
C ASP A 59 -24.25 20.15 1.14
N ALA A 60 -25.40 20.74 0.79
CA ALA A 60 -26.49 20.04 0.16
C ALA A 60 -26.14 19.53 -1.26
N SER A 61 -25.28 20.26 -1.97
CA SER A 61 -24.84 19.90 -3.31
C SER A 61 -23.85 18.72 -3.28
N ARG A 62 -24.22 17.62 -3.94
CA ARG A 62 -23.32 16.47 -4.18
C ARG A 62 -21.99 16.91 -4.80
N ARG A 63 -22.05 17.75 -5.82
CA ARG A 63 -20.85 18.22 -6.52
C ARG A 63 -19.93 19.01 -5.59
N SER A 64 -20.48 19.89 -4.77
CA SER A 64 -19.71 20.65 -3.79
C SER A 64 -18.97 19.72 -2.82
N ARG A 65 -19.63 18.66 -2.32
CA ARG A 65 -19.00 17.66 -1.45
C ARG A 65 -17.88 16.88 -2.14
N GLN A 66 -18.09 16.48 -3.40
CA GLN A 66 -17.09 15.74 -4.19
C GLN A 66 -15.88 16.62 -4.53
N ASP A 67 -16.10 17.87 -4.94
CA ASP A 67 -15.01 18.81 -5.22
C ASP A 67 -14.22 19.09 -3.92
N ALA A 68 -14.90 19.25 -2.79
CA ALA A 68 -14.27 19.47 -1.48
C ALA A 68 -13.46 18.25 -1.01
N SER A 69 -13.98 17.02 -1.15
CA SER A 69 -13.28 15.81 -0.76
C SER A 69 -11.99 15.64 -1.56
N HIS A 70 -12.04 15.89 -2.87
CA HIS A 70 -10.85 15.84 -3.73
C HIS A 70 -9.77 16.85 -3.29
N GLU A 71 -10.13 18.11 -3.09
CA GLU A 71 -9.16 19.11 -2.65
C GLU A 71 -8.62 18.84 -1.24
N LEU A 72 -9.42 18.21 -0.36
CA LEU A 72 -8.95 17.80 0.97
C LEU A 72 -7.94 16.65 0.90
N ALA A 73 -8.14 15.65 0.02
CA ALA A 73 -7.18 14.59 -0.21
C ALA A 73 -5.82 15.14 -0.67
N GLU A 74 -5.82 16.03 -1.67
CA GLU A 74 -4.61 16.72 -2.13
C GLU A 74 -3.91 17.52 -1.01
N LEU A 75 -4.68 18.23 -0.18
CA LEU A 75 -4.12 19.01 0.93
C LEU A 75 -3.58 18.12 2.06
N ALA A 76 -4.21 16.97 2.35
CA ALA A 76 -3.73 16.03 3.36
C ALA A 76 -2.33 15.51 3.00
N HIS A 77 -2.06 15.29 1.71
CA HIS A 77 -0.77 14.88 1.23
C HIS A 77 0.35 15.95 1.44
N VAL A 78 0.03 17.23 1.30
CA VAL A 78 1.05 18.30 1.32
C VAL A 78 1.11 19.09 2.63
N ALA A 79 0.03 19.10 3.42
CA ALA A 79 -0.09 19.87 4.65
C ALA A 79 -0.90 19.11 5.72
N PRO A 80 -0.53 17.87 6.10
CA PRO A 80 -1.32 17.04 7.02
C PRO A 80 -1.60 17.72 8.36
N LEU A 81 -0.67 18.50 8.90
CA LEU A 81 -0.86 19.18 10.19
C LEU A 81 -1.95 20.28 10.18
N ALA A 82 -2.49 20.65 9.00
CA ALA A 82 -3.61 21.57 8.93
C ALA A 82 -4.96 20.91 9.30
N PHE A 83 -4.99 19.60 9.50
CA PHE A 83 -6.21 18.81 9.70
C PHE A 83 -6.46 18.42 11.16
N GLU A 84 -5.59 18.79 12.10
CA GLU A 84 -5.66 18.38 13.51
C GLU A 84 -7.05 18.53 14.14
N GLU A 85 -7.75 19.64 13.87
CA GLU A 85 -9.09 19.94 14.42
C GLU A 85 -10.23 19.40 13.54
N HIS A 86 -9.94 18.72 12.42
CA HIS A 86 -10.94 18.39 11.39
C HIS A 86 -11.11 16.88 11.13
N ILE A 87 -10.37 16.02 11.83
CA ILE A 87 -10.37 14.58 11.59
C ILE A 87 -11.77 13.98 11.80
N ASP A 88 -12.46 14.38 12.86
CA ASP A 88 -13.81 13.87 13.12
C ASP A 88 -14.79 14.26 11.99
N SER A 89 -14.65 15.45 11.39
CA SER A 89 -15.48 15.86 10.24
C SER A 89 -15.19 15.07 8.97
N LEU A 90 -13.93 14.63 8.76
CA LEU A 90 -13.60 13.72 7.68
C LEU A 90 -14.22 12.34 7.92
N ILE A 91 -14.17 11.84 9.15
CA ILE A 91 -14.78 10.55 9.51
C ILE A 91 -16.30 10.57 9.27
N ASP A 92 -16.98 11.65 9.66
CA ASP A 92 -18.42 11.84 9.38
C ASP A 92 -18.74 11.81 7.88
N ALA A 93 -17.81 12.26 7.02
CA ALA A 93 -18.00 12.24 5.59
C ALA A 93 -17.89 10.83 4.95
N LEU A 94 -17.36 9.84 5.65
CA LEU A 94 -17.35 8.43 5.21
C LEU A 94 -18.76 7.82 5.14
N TYR A 95 -19.73 8.40 5.85
CA TYR A 95 -21.13 7.96 5.81
C TYR A 95 -21.94 8.62 4.69
N ARG A 96 -21.32 9.42 3.82
CA ARG A 96 -21.99 9.98 2.65
C ARG A 96 -22.26 8.91 1.60
N PRO A 97 -23.37 9.03 0.82
CA PRO A 97 -23.73 8.03 -0.18
C PRO A 97 -22.83 8.06 -1.41
N GLU A 98 -22.08 9.12 -1.65
CA GLU A 98 -21.22 9.27 -2.81
C GLU A 98 -19.93 8.47 -2.66
N ALA A 99 -19.71 7.49 -3.53
CA ALA A 99 -18.47 6.71 -3.56
C ALA A 99 -17.23 7.61 -3.67
N GLN A 100 -17.27 8.66 -4.52
CA GLN A 100 -16.14 9.58 -4.68
C GLN A 100 -15.80 10.27 -3.35
N THR A 101 -16.77 10.83 -2.63
CA THR A 101 -16.51 11.46 -1.33
C THR A 101 -15.87 10.47 -0.36
N ARG A 102 -16.36 9.22 -0.30
CA ARG A 102 -15.83 8.21 0.61
C ARG A 102 -14.38 7.83 0.29
N TRP A 103 -14.06 7.52 -0.98
CA TRP A 103 -12.70 7.09 -1.30
C TRP A 103 -11.68 8.23 -1.22
N GLU A 104 -12.02 9.46 -1.56
CA GLU A 104 -11.15 10.63 -1.38
C GLU A 104 -10.89 10.92 0.11
N VAL A 105 -11.91 10.79 0.96
CA VAL A 105 -11.74 10.98 2.41
C VAL A 105 -10.89 9.85 3.02
N LEU A 106 -11.04 8.60 2.57
CA LEU A 106 -10.17 7.49 3.00
C LEU A 106 -8.71 7.75 2.61
N ASP A 107 -8.46 8.27 1.41
CA ASP A 107 -7.13 8.68 0.97
C ASP A 107 -6.55 9.81 1.85
N ALA A 108 -7.35 10.83 2.14
CA ALA A 108 -6.96 11.88 3.08
C ALA A 108 -6.58 11.31 4.46
N LEU A 109 -7.41 10.45 5.04
CA LEU A 109 -7.16 9.82 6.34
C LEU A 109 -5.92 8.92 6.34
N ALA A 110 -5.62 8.25 5.20
CA ALA A 110 -4.40 7.49 5.03
C ALA A 110 -3.16 8.37 5.22
N HIS A 111 -3.11 9.53 4.58
CA HIS A 111 -2.01 10.49 4.73
C HIS A 111 -1.93 11.13 6.12
N LEU A 112 -3.06 11.24 6.83
CA LEU A 112 -3.12 11.78 8.19
C LEU A 112 -2.67 10.75 9.25
N SER A 113 -2.66 9.45 8.93
CA SER A 113 -2.38 8.37 9.89
C SER A 113 -1.00 8.45 10.51
N GLU A 114 0.01 8.96 9.80
CA GLU A 114 1.37 9.13 10.34
C GLU A 114 1.43 10.16 11.50
N HIS A 115 0.54 11.16 11.47
CA HIS A 115 0.54 12.28 12.42
C HIS A 115 -0.52 12.17 13.49
N PHE A 116 -1.65 11.56 13.19
CA PHE A 116 -2.86 11.55 14.01
C PHE A 116 -3.45 10.16 14.21
N GLY A 117 -2.62 9.10 14.21
CA GLY A 117 -3.07 7.71 14.22
C GLY A 117 -4.14 7.39 15.27
N ASP A 118 -3.99 7.83 16.53
CA ASP A 118 -4.98 7.58 17.58
C ASP A 118 -6.33 8.29 17.31
N GLN A 119 -6.36 9.43 16.61
CA GLN A 119 -7.60 10.10 16.24
C GLN A 119 -8.21 9.43 15.01
N VAL A 120 -7.39 9.07 14.03
CA VAL A 120 -7.80 8.40 12.80
C VAL A 120 -8.36 6.99 13.07
N PHE A 121 -7.94 6.35 14.16
CA PHE A 121 -8.51 5.07 14.61
C PHE A 121 -10.04 5.09 14.75
N LYS A 122 -10.65 6.23 15.06
CA LYS A 122 -12.11 6.38 15.11
C LYS A 122 -12.80 6.11 13.77
N ALA A 123 -12.04 6.11 12.65
CA ALA A 123 -12.57 5.78 11.32
C ALA A 123 -12.71 4.27 11.07
N PHE A 124 -12.26 3.40 11.98
CA PHE A 124 -12.16 1.96 11.72
C PHE A 124 -13.49 1.31 11.34
N ASP A 125 -14.57 1.58 12.07
CA ASP A 125 -15.89 1.00 11.76
C ASP A 125 -16.36 1.40 10.35
N ALA A 126 -16.14 2.66 9.96
CA ALA A 126 -16.48 3.16 8.63
C ALA A 126 -15.54 2.61 7.55
N ALA A 127 -14.27 2.39 7.89
CA ALA A 127 -13.28 1.79 7.00
C ALA A 127 -13.58 0.30 6.76
N GLU A 128 -13.99 -0.46 7.79
CA GLU A 128 -14.43 -1.83 7.67
C GLU A 128 -15.65 -1.94 6.76
N ALA A 129 -16.69 -1.13 7.00
CA ALA A 129 -17.86 -1.07 6.12
C ALA A 129 -17.51 -0.70 4.67
N SER A 130 -16.51 0.17 4.47
CA SER A 130 -16.01 0.57 3.14
C SER A 130 -15.15 -0.51 2.49
N LEU A 131 -14.40 -1.30 3.28
CA LEU A 131 -13.55 -2.39 2.80
C LEU A 131 -14.37 -3.53 2.18
N PHE A 132 -15.57 -3.75 2.68
CA PHE A 132 -16.50 -4.78 2.20
C PHE A 132 -17.70 -4.19 1.45
N ASP A 133 -17.54 -3.00 0.85
CA ASP A 133 -18.57 -2.34 0.03
C ASP A 133 -18.84 -3.14 -1.25
N ASP A 134 -20.09 -3.60 -1.44
CA ASP A 134 -20.47 -4.41 -2.60
C ASP A 134 -20.56 -3.58 -3.90
N ASP A 135 -20.78 -2.27 -3.79
CA ASP A 135 -21.12 -1.41 -4.91
C ASP A 135 -19.90 -0.74 -5.56
N SER A 136 -18.75 -0.64 -4.84
CA SER A 136 -17.62 0.16 -5.31
C SER A 136 -16.25 -0.44 -5.02
N ALA A 137 -15.63 -1.03 -6.04
CA ALA A 137 -14.24 -1.48 -6.00
C ALA A 137 -13.25 -0.36 -5.61
N THR A 138 -13.50 0.87 -6.05
CA THR A 138 -12.66 2.03 -5.70
C THR A 138 -12.72 2.36 -4.21
N VAL A 139 -13.91 2.26 -3.60
CA VAL A 139 -14.07 2.48 -2.15
C VAL A 139 -13.39 1.35 -1.37
N ARG A 140 -13.57 0.09 -1.80
CA ARG A 140 -12.87 -1.07 -1.19
C ARG A 140 -11.36 -0.90 -1.20
N LEU A 141 -10.81 -0.55 -2.37
CA LEU A 141 -9.38 -0.33 -2.53
C LEU A 141 -8.88 0.82 -1.64
N ALA A 142 -9.60 1.95 -1.61
CA ALA A 142 -9.22 3.09 -0.76
C ALA A 142 -9.22 2.73 0.73
N ALA A 143 -10.21 1.95 1.19
CA ALA A 143 -10.26 1.46 2.57
C ALA A 143 -9.09 0.50 2.87
N PHE A 144 -8.76 -0.38 1.95
CA PHE A 144 -7.62 -1.28 2.09
C PHE A 144 -6.30 -0.52 2.19
N LEU A 145 -6.07 0.45 1.31
CA LEU A 145 -4.86 1.28 1.30
C LEU A 145 -4.76 2.15 2.56
N PHE A 146 -5.90 2.70 3.03
CA PHE A 146 -5.97 3.40 4.31
C PHE A 146 -5.51 2.51 5.47
N LEU A 147 -6.04 1.30 5.58
CA LEU A 147 -5.66 0.34 6.63
C LEU A 147 -4.18 -0.07 6.53
N CYS A 148 -3.65 -0.24 5.32
CA CYS A 148 -2.22 -0.50 5.12
C CYS A 148 -1.35 0.67 5.61
N GLN A 149 -1.70 1.90 5.25
CA GLN A 149 -0.96 3.10 5.67
C GLN A 149 -1.04 3.32 7.18
N TYR A 150 -2.23 3.21 7.76
CA TYR A 150 -2.42 3.27 9.21
C TYR A 150 -1.58 2.20 9.93
N GLY A 151 -1.69 0.94 9.51
CA GLY A 151 -0.96 -0.18 10.10
C GLY A 151 0.56 -0.03 10.00
N ALA A 152 1.07 0.63 8.96
CA ALA A 152 2.50 0.85 8.74
C ALA A 152 3.13 1.83 9.76
N THR A 153 2.33 2.61 10.50
CA THR A 153 2.80 3.69 11.37
C THR A 153 3.37 3.20 12.70
N SER A 154 2.83 2.11 13.27
CA SER A 154 3.29 1.53 14.54
C SER A 154 2.92 0.06 14.69
N ALA A 155 3.61 -0.65 15.60
CA ALA A 155 3.28 -2.03 15.96
C ALA A 155 1.82 -2.17 16.43
N LYS A 156 1.35 -1.26 17.31
CA LYS A 156 -0.03 -1.23 17.78
C LYS A 156 -1.03 -1.12 16.62
N HIS A 157 -0.82 -0.15 15.74
CA HIS A 157 -1.70 0.09 14.61
C HIS A 157 -1.70 -1.08 13.60
N SER A 158 -0.56 -1.76 13.44
CA SER A 158 -0.51 -2.96 12.60
C SER A 158 -1.32 -4.11 13.18
N ASP A 159 -1.29 -4.31 14.51
CA ASP A 159 -2.08 -5.34 15.18
C ASP A 159 -3.59 -5.06 15.08
N GLU A 160 -3.99 -3.78 15.09
CA GLU A 160 -5.38 -3.36 14.91
C GLU A 160 -5.86 -3.52 13.46
N ALA A 161 -5.03 -3.19 12.45
CA ALA A 161 -5.41 -3.24 11.04
C ALA A 161 -5.34 -4.66 10.44
N TRP A 162 -4.43 -5.51 10.93
CA TRP A 162 -4.13 -6.79 10.29
C TRP A 162 -5.34 -7.74 10.13
N PRO A 163 -6.23 -7.91 11.13
CA PRO A 163 -7.38 -8.80 10.95
C PRO A 163 -8.24 -8.47 9.73
N LEU A 164 -8.53 -7.19 9.51
CA LEU A 164 -9.31 -6.73 8.35
C LEU A 164 -8.54 -6.90 7.04
N LEU A 165 -7.24 -6.58 7.04
CA LEU A 165 -6.38 -6.76 5.86
C LEU A 165 -6.25 -8.24 5.46
N ASP A 166 -6.07 -9.14 6.43
CA ASP A 166 -5.96 -10.57 6.18
C ASP A 166 -7.24 -11.17 5.60
N GLU A 167 -8.41 -10.73 6.07
CA GLU A 167 -9.70 -11.10 5.53
C GLU A 167 -9.90 -10.58 4.10
N ALA A 168 -9.61 -9.29 3.88
CA ALA A 168 -9.75 -8.67 2.55
C ALA A 168 -8.83 -9.33 1.50
N VAL A 169 -7.59 -9.68 1.87
CA VAL A 169 -6.67 -10.41 0.99
C VAL A 169 -7.26 -11.75 0.53
N GLN A 170 -8.00 -12.44 1.41
CA GLN A 170 -8.64 -13.69 1.06
C GLN A 170 -9.88 -13.49 0.19
N CYS A 171 -10.68 -12.47 0.51
CA CYS A 171 -11.92 -12.18 -0.21
C CYS A 171 -11.68 -11.72 -1.64
N TYR A 172 -10.64 -10.91 -1.85
CA TYR A 172 -10.40 -10.22 -3.14
C TYR A 172 -9.20 -10.77 -3.92
N HIS A 173 -8.72 -11.96 -3.56
CA HIS A 173 -7.59 -12.61 -4.25
C HIS A 173 -7.89 -12.81 -5.74
N GLY A 174 -7.10 -12.15 -6.59
CA GLY A 174 -7.23 -12.23 -8.05
C GLY A 174 -8.25 -11.28 -8.67
N ASP A 175 -8.93 -10.44 -7.88
CA ASP A 175 -9.78 -9.37 -8.39
C ASP A 175 -8.96 -8.28 -9.10
N ALA A 176 -9.64 -7.39 -9.82
CA ALA A 176 -8.97 -6.35 -10.60
C ALA A 176 -8.12 -5.41 -9.76
N GLU A 177 -8.57 -5.07 -8.54
CA GLU A 177 -7.86 -4.22 -7.58
C GLU A 177 -6.74 -4.93 -6.80
N TYR A 178 -6.61 -6.26 -6.92
CA TYR A 178 -5.66 -7.05 -6.12
C TYR A 178 -4.20 -6.64 -6.35
N HIS A 179 -3.85 -6.18 -7.56
CA HIS A 179 -2.53 -5.63 -7.84
C HIS A 179 -2.17 -4.46 -6.91
N ASP A 180 -3.08 -3.50 -6.76
CA ASP A 180 -2.85 -2.31 -5.95
C ASP A 180 -2.94 -2.63 -4.45
N MET A 181 -3.76 -3.62 -4.08
CA MET A 181 -3.76 -4.17 -2.72
C MET A 181 -2.39 -4.77 -2.35
N LEU A 182 -1.75 -5.52 -3.24
CA LEU A 182 -0.41 -6.06 -3.00
C LEU A 182 0.65 -4.95 -2.86
N GLN A 183 0.53 -3.85 -3.58
CA GLN A 183 1.39 -2.67 -3.37
C GLN A 183 1.19 -2.08 -1.97
N GLY A 184 -0.06 -1.97 -1.52
CA GLY A 184 -0.39 -1.54 -0.15
C GLY A 184 0.23 -2.45 0.92
N LEU A 185 0.14 -3.77 0.75
CA LEU A 185 0.77 -4.73 1.66
C LEU A 185 2.30 -4.66 1.66
N LEU A 186 2.91 -4.40 0.52
CA LEU A 186 4.35 -4.20 0.43
C LEU A 186 4.77 -2.93 1.19
N ALA A 187 4.00 -1.84 1.07
CA ALA A 187 4.21 -0.63 1.85
C ALA A 187 4.05 -0.88 3.35
N LEU A 188 3.02 -1.64 3.77
CA LEU A 188 2.83 -2.09 5.15
C LEU A 188 4.04 -2.88 5.65
N ALA A 189 4.55 -3.84 4.86
CA ALA A 189 5.69 -4.68 5.22
C ALA A 189 6.98 -3.87 5.48
N HIS A 190 7.14 -2.75 4.79
CA HIS A 190 8.25 -1.80 4.99
C HIS A 190 8.02 -0.83 6.16
N GLY A 191 6.82 -0.81 6.74
CA GLY A 191 6.46 0.05 7.86
C GLY A 191 6.98 -0.43 9.22
N THR A 192 6.53 0.27 10.28
CA THR A 192 6.84 -0.08 11.67
C THR A 192 5.78 -1.04 12.23
N ILE A 193 5.76 -2.27 11.72
CA ILE A 193 4.77 -3.28 12.09
C ILE A 193 5.28 -4.23 13.19
N SER A 194 4.35 -4.86 13.92
CA SER A 194 4.65 -5.82 14.98
C SER A 194 5.30 -7.10 14.42
N LYS A 195 5.99 -7.84 15.28
CA LYS A 195 6.58 -9.14 14.91
C LYS A 195 5.52 -10.17 14.54
N ASP A 196 4.36 -10.10 15.17
CA ASP A 196 3.27 -11.03 14.92
C ASP A 196 2.63 -10.74 13.55
N VAL A 197 2.41 -9.47 13.22
CA VAL A 197 1.92 -9.08 11.89
C VAL A 197 2.96 -9.41 10.81
N LYS A 198 4.26 -9.17 11.03
CA LYS A 198 5.31 -9.62 10.08
C LYS A 198 5.20 -11.10 9.78
N LYS A 199 5.10 -11.91 10.83
CA LYS A 199 4.99 -13.36 10.69
C LYS A 199 3.70 -13.77 9.95
N ALA A 200 2.56 -13.18 10.32
CA ALA A 200 1.27 -13.49 9.73
C ALA A 200 1.22 -13.09 8.25
N LEU A 201 1.68 -11.89 7.90
CA LEU A 201 1.78 -11.40 6.53
C LEU A 201 2.70 -12.29 5.69
N SER A 202 3.88 -12.64 6.21
CA SER A 202 4.79 -13.58 5.54
C SER A 202 4.14 -14.94 5.27
N GLN A 203 3.40 -15.47 6.25
CA GLN A 203 2.70 -16.74 6.09
C GLN A 203 1.57 -16.64 5.06
N ARG A 204 0.82 -15.55 5.04
CA ARG A 204 -0.26 -15.30 4.07
C ARG A 204 0.27 -15.28 2.64
N MET A 205 1.38 -14.60 2.39
CA MET A 205 1.95 -14.44 1.04
C MET A 205 2.80 -15.63 0.58
N LYS A 206 3.17 -16.55 1.47
CA LYS A 206 4.09 -17.64 1.16
C LYS A 206 3.61 -18.54 0.02
N PHE A 207 2.34 -18.92 0.02
CA PHE A 207 1.79 -19.82 -1.01
C PHE A 207 1.90 -19.17 -2.40
N ASP A 208 1.53 -17.91 -2.51
CA ASP A 208 1.60 -17.16 -3.78
C ASP A 208 3.05 -16.91 -4.22
N ALA A 209 3.95 -16.63 -3.30
CA ALA A 209 5.37 -16.50 -3.58
C ALA A 209 5.98 -17.79 -4.18
N GLU A 210 5.51 -18.96 -3.74
CA GLU A 210 6.02 -20.27 -4.21
C GLU A 210 5.31 -20.74 -5.50
N ASN A 211 3.99 -20.48 -5.65
CA ASN A 211 3.15 -21.17 -6.63
C ASN A 211 2.47 -20.25 -7.65
N ALA A 212 2.29 -18.96 -7.38
CA ALA A 212 1.67 -18.03 -8.31
C ALA A 212 2.59 -17.66 -9.49
N THR A 213 2.08 -16.87 -10.41
CA THR A 213 2.82 -16.34 -11.57
C THR A 213 2.57 -14.84 -11.73
N GLY A 214 3.36 -14.18 -12.59
CA GLY A 214 3.18 -12.77 -12.90
C GLY A 214 3.37 -11.86 -11.68
N TYR A 215 2.57 -10.79 -11.61
CA TYR A 215 2.68 -9.79 -10.56
C TYR A 215 2.36 -10.34 -9.16
N ILE A 216 1.43 -11.29 -9.05
CA ILE A 216 1.07 -11.90 -7.75
C ILE A 216 2.30 -12.55 -7.13
N LYS A 217 3.04 -13.36 -7.90
CA LYS A 217 4.28 -13.97 -7.43
C LYS A 217 5.31 -12.93 -7.04
N GLN A 218 5.56 -11.97 -7.91
CA GLN A 218 6.58 -10.94 -7.69
C GLN A 218 6.34 -10.18 -6.39
N TYR A 219 5.15 -9.60 -6.21
CA TYR A 219 4.81 -8.86 -4.98
C TYR A 219 4.84 -9.74 -3.74
N SER A 220 4.36 -10.98 -3.84
CA SER A 220 4.37 -11.92 -2.71
C SER A 220 5.81 -12.26 -2.28
N GLU A 221 6.74 -12.47 -3.24
CA GLU A 221 8.17 -12.67 -2.94
C GLU A 221 8.79 -11.44 -2.28
N GLU A 222 8.48 -10.23 -2.76
CA GLU A 222 8.96 -8.96 -2.20
C GLU A 222 8.43 -8.73 -0.77
N ILE A 223 7.14 -8.99 -0.52
CA ILE A 223 6.52 -8.88 0.81
C ILE A 223 7.15 -9.88 1.78
N VAL A 224 7.31 -11.16 1.39
CA VAL A 224 7.97 -12.18 2.22
C VAL A 224 9.41 -11.79 2.53
N ALA A 225 10.12 -11.18 1.59
CA ALA A 225 11.48 -10.70 1.82
C ALA A 225 11.52 -9.51 2.80
N ALA A 226 10.58 -8.57 2.72
CA ALA A 226 10.48 -7.39 3.59
C ALA A 226 10.08 -7.73 5.04
N THR A 227 9.45 -8.89 5.25
CA THR A 227 8.99 -9.35 6.60
C THR A 227 10.01 -10.20 7.36
N LYS A 228 11.16 -10.49 6.77
CA LYS A 228 12.27 -11.19 7.45
C LYS A 228 13.03 -10.24 8.38
#